data_df8ba487ff8586594cd21e33a43722a2
#
_entry.id   df8ba487ff8586594cd21e33a43722a2
#
_cell.length_a   1.000
_cell.length_b   1.000
_cell.length_c   1.000
_cell.angle_alpha   90.00
_cell.angle_beta   90.00
_cell.angle_gamma   90.00
#
_symmetry.space_group_name_H-M   'P 1'
#
loop_
_entity.id
_entity.type
_entity.pdbx_description
1 polymer ?
#
loop_
_entity_poly.entity_id
_entity_poly.type
_entity_poly.pdbx_seq_one_letter_code
_entity_poly.pdbx_strand_id
1 'polypeptide(L)'
;MNLVTIALKSIKQRLLSSSLTALSVALGVMLMVAVLIINGVVSDLFSQPSFGFNLVVGPKGSDLSLALSAIYRLDRPGEPLPYLFYKELKEHRVVEKAVPIAIGDVTEQGGFPIVGTIPEFFDLDYAYKKPFRVRGEFLKTPWDAVIGSRVAATNGWNIGTEFKLIHGGAESDHVHDEKFRVVGVLAPTGTPNDRSVFVSLAGFWAISGHEKPLKEAVDRLEKFRYAVPQSLRDKADHPPKAHDHAGHDHGHDHELLDEQKEVTAIFVRTKSTAAAIGLAGEINEDVRAMAVNPIFPMKRLMTMIVDNIRLMLLTLTSLIIVVSAVSIFVSIYNSMADRRREIGIMRALGARRETVFAIILAESALLCLGGGVIGLLLGHGLVAIASPIIEARSGILVNPLSFQPLELVLFPVLLVLGSLIGFLPGLAAYRTDVAAALSE
;
A
#
# COMPACT_ATOMS: atom_id res chain seq x y z
N MET A 1 16.03 2.51 -50.51
CA MET A 1 15.25 3.06 -49.35
C MET A 1 14.91 1.89 -48.43
N ASN A 2 15.09 2.06 -47.13
CA ASN A 2 14.80 1.00 -46.16
C ASN A 2 13.25 0.90 -45.95
N LEU A 3 12.71 -0.32 -45.76
CA LEU A 3 11.27 -0.58 -45.55
C LEU A 3 10.68 0.30 -44.45
N VAL A 4 11.41 0.46 -43.33
CA VAL A 4 11.02 1.31 -42.19
C VAL A 4 10.87 2.79 -42.59
N THR A 5 11.77 3.30 -43.43
CA THR A 5 11.71 4.69 -43.90
C THR A 5 10.47 4.96 -44.77
N ILE A 6 10.06 3.96 -45.59
CA ILE A 6 8.85 4.05 -46.41
C ILE A 6 7.61 4.03 -45.51
N ALA A 7 7.54 3.09 -44.54
CA ALA A 7 6.45 3.01 -43.59
C ALA A 7 6.28 4.29 -42.76
N LEU A 8 7.39 4.88 -42.27
CA LEU A 8 7.35 6.14 -41.53
C LEU A 8 6.87 7.33 -42.39
N LYS A 9 7.29 7.41 -43.67
CA LYS A 9 6.77 8.45 -44.58
C LYS A 9 5.27 8.28 -44.82
N SER A 10 4.80 7.07 -44.99
CA SER A 10 3.40 6.73 -45.12
C SER A 10 2.56 7.17 -43.90
N ILE A 11 3.05 6.89 -42.68
CA ILE A 11 2.42 7.31 -41.44
C ILE A 11 2.35 8.87 -41.38
N LYS A 12 3.42 9.57 -41.77
CA LYS A 12 3.44 11.03 -41.80
C LYS A 12 2.49 11.65 -42.79
N GLN A 13 2.25 11.04 -43.96
CA GLN A 13 1.30 11.54 -44.95
C GLN A 13 -0.16 11.54 -44.45
N ARG A 14 -0.46 10.66 -43.45
CA ARG A 14 -1.79 10.51 -42.84
C ARG A 14 -1.78 10.79 -41.34
N LEU A 15 -1.13 11.87 -40.96
CA LEU A 15 -0.83 12.18 -39.57
C LEU A 15 -2.08 12.12 -38.67
N LEU A 16 -3.22 12.62 -39.12
CA LEU A 16 -4.46 12.64 -38.33
C LEU A 16 -5.00 11.24 -38.04
N SER A 17 -5.15 10.39 -39.06
CA SER A 17 -5.64 9.02 -38.88
C SER A 17 -4.64 8.16 -38.10
N SER A 18 -3.35 8.27 -38.42
CA SER A 18 -2.30 7.53 -37.75
C SER A 18 -2.13 7.94 -36.29
N SER A 19 -2.27 9.25 -35.96
CA SER A 19 -2.19 9.72 -34.58
C SER A 19 -3.39 9.28 -33.75
N LEU A 20 -4.62 9.32 -34.27
CA LEU A 20 -5.80 8.81 -33.59
C LEU A 20 -5.67 7.32 -33.28
N THR A 21 -5.15 6.56 -34.24
CA THR A 21 -4.95 5.14 -34.13
C THR A 21 -3.87 4.82 -33.08
N ALA A 22 -2.72 5.50 -33.14
CA ALA A 22 -1.65 5.37 -32.17
C ALA A 22 -2.10 5.81 -30.75
N LEU A 23 -2.95 6.86 -30.66
CA LEU A 23 -3.53 7.32 -29.39
C LEU A 23 -4.44 6.26 -28.76
N SER A 24 -5.25 5.56 -29.56
CA SER A 24 -6.12 4.48 -29.05
C SER A 24 -5.30 3.36 -28.41
N VAL A 25 -4.19 2.95 -29.06
CA VAL A 25 -3.25 1.98 -28.47
C VAL A 25 -2.59 2.55 -27.22
N ALA A 26 -2.15 3.80 -27.31
CA ALA A 26 -1.48 4.47 -26.18
C ALA A 26 -2.37 4.54 -24.93
N LEU A 27 -3.66 4.82 -25.08
CA LEU A 27 -4.61 4.85 -23.96
C LEU A 27 -4.80 3.44 -23.34
N GLY A 28 -4.89 2.40 -24.15
CA GLY A 28 -4.97 1.02 -23.66
C GLY A 28 -3.71 0.61 -22.89
N VAL A 29 -2.53 0.90 -23.45
CA VAL A 29 -1.25 0.61 -22.80
C VAL A 29 -1.04 1.47 -21.55
N MET A 30 -1.40 2.75 -21.59
CA MET A 30 -1.37 3.65 -20.43
C MET A 30 -2.13 3.07 -19.25
N LEU A 31 -3.37 2.63 -19.47
CA LEU A 31 -4.19 2.06 -18.40
C LEU A 31 -3.60 0.73 -17.90
N MET A 32 -3.10 -0.12 -18.80
CA MET A 32 -2.43 -1.37 -18.44
C MET A 32 -1.22 -1.11 -17.53
N VAL A 33 -0.34 -0.20 -17.91
CA VAL A 33 0.85 0.17 -17.14
C VAL A 33 0.47 0.74 -15.78
N ALA A 34 -0.51 1.65 -15.72
CA ALA A 34 -0.99 2.20 -14.45
C ALA A 34 -1.50 1.10 -13.50
N VAL A 35 -2.29 0.15 -14.02
CA VAL A 35 -2.79 -1.00 -13.24
C VAL A 35 -1.64 -1.87 -12.74
N LEU A 36 -0.64 -2.15 -13.59
CA LEU A 36 0.52 -2.97 -13.20
C LEU A 36 1.34 -2.30 -12.09
N ILE A 37 1.60 -1.00 -12.19
CA ILE A 37 2.36 -0.24 -11.18
C ILE A 37 1.60 -0.23 -9.85
N ILE A 38 0.32 0.16 -9.86
CA ILE A 38 -0.49 0.22 -8.63
C ILE A 38 -0.58 -1.16 -7.97
N ASN A 39 -0.83 -2.21 -8.76
CA ASN A 39 -0.88 -3.56 -8.23
C ASN A 39 0.46 -4.01 -7.65
N GLY A 40 1.59 -3.67 -8.29
CA GLY A 40 2.93 -3.94 -7.77
C GLY A 40 3.14 -3.29 -6.40
N VAL A 41 2.82 -2.00 -6.27
CA VAL A 41 2.93 -1.26 -5.00
C VAL A 41 2.05 -1.88 -3.91
N VAL A 42 0.79 -2.20 -4.21
CA VAL A 42 -0.13 -2.85 -3.26
C VAL A 42 0.41 -4.23 -2.86
N SER A 43 0.88 -5.02 -3.82
CA SER A 43 1.49 -6.32 -3.54
C SER A 43 2.72 -6.20 -2.63
N ASP A 44 3.62 -5.27 -2.92
CA ASP A 44 4.83 -5.06 -2.11
C ASP A 44 4.51 -4.61 -0.68
N LEU A 45 3.48 -3.78 -0.51
CA LEU A 45 3.06 -3.28 0.79
C LEU A 45 2.48 -4.40 1.68
N PHE A 46 1.64 -5.27 1.12
CA PHE A 46 0.90 -6.27 1.88
C PHE A 46 1.48 -7.70 1.81
N SER A 47 2.40 -7.98 0.88
CA SER A 47 3.02 -9.30 0.72
C SER A 47 4.36 -9.43 1.43
N GLN A 48 4.58 -8.69 2.54
CA GLN A 48 5.82 -8.83 3.30
C GLN A 48 5.98 -10.27 3.81
N PRO A 49 7.07 -10.96 3.46
CA PRO A 49 7.24 -12.39 3.75
C PRO A 49 7.48 -12.67 5.23
N SER A 50 7.90 -11.67 6.00
CA SER A 50 8.06 -11.78 7.44
C SER A 50 8.19 -10.41 8.11
N PHE A 51 7.71 -10.34 9.32
CA PHE A 51 7.93 -9.25 10.27
C PHE A 51 8.96 -9.69 11.30
N GLY A 52 9.46 -8.78 12.13
CA GLY A 52 10.33 -9.11 13.24
C GLY A 52 9.64 -9.88 14.38
N PHE A 53 8.38 -10.31 14.17
CA PHE A 53 7.55 -11.08 15.08
C PHE A 53 6.74 -12.13 14.31
N ASN A 54 6.28 -13.17 15.01
CA ASN A 54 5.56 -14.28 14.40
C ASN A 54 4.05 -14.16 14.57
N LEU A 55 3.60 -13.54 15.67
CA LEU A 55 2.20 -13.41 16.02
C LEU A 55 1.88 -11.97 16.41
N VAL A 56 0.65 -11.59 16.11
CA VAL A 56 -0.04 -10.43 16.69
C VAL A 56 -1.12 -10.98 17.61
N VAL A 57 -1.08 -10.61 18.87
CA VAL A 57 -2.08 -10.99 19.88
C VAL A 57 -2.93 -9.77 20.18
N GLY A 58 -4.24 -9.94 20.19
CA GLY A 58 -5.18 -8.85 20.41
C GLY A 58 -6.53 -9.38 20.90
N PRO A 59 -7.54 -8.50 21.00
CA PRO A 59 -8.88 -8.89 21.41
C PRO A 59 -9.53 -9.87 20.42
N LYS A 60 -10.44 -10.70 20.89
CA LYS A 60 -11.24 -11.58 20.03
C LYS A 60 -12.00 -10.78 18.98
N GLY A 61 -12.03 -11.29 17.75
CA GLY A 61 -12.71 -10.64 16.64
C GLY A 61 -12.20 -11.11 15.28
N SER A 62 -12.00 -10.19 14.37
CA SER A 62 -11.48 -10.47 13.03
C SER A 62 -9.95 -10.48 13.01
N ASP A 63 -9.38 -11.57 12.50
CA ASP A 63 -7.94 -11.71 12.25
C ASP A 63 -7.41 -10.63 11.28
N LEU A 64 -8.21 -10.27 10.29
CA LEU A 64 -7.88 -9.23 9.33
C LEU A 64 -7.89 -7.84 9.97
N SER A 65 -8.93 -7.52 10.76
CA SER A 65 -9.02 -6.23 11.46
C SER A 65 -7.87 -6.07 12.45
N LEU A 66 -7.52 -7.11 13.21
CA LEU A 66 -6.38 -7.08 14.12
C LEU A 66 -5.06 -6.81 13.37
N ALA A 67 -4.82 -7.46 12.23
CA ALA A 67 -3.62 -7.22 11.43
C ALA A 67 -3.62 -5.80 10.81
N LEU A 68 -4.75 -5.34 10.27
CA LEU A 68 -4.87 -4.01 9.66
C LEU A 68 -4.70 -2.90 10.69
N SER A 69 -5.28 -3.02 11.88
CA SER A 69 -5.15 -2.02 12.93
C SER A 69 -3.75 -2.02 13.55
N ALA A 70 -3.25 -3.19 13.98
CA ALA A 70 -2.01 -3.26 14.74
C ALA A 70 -0.75 -2.99 13.89
N ILE A 71 -0.71 -3.47 12.62
CA ILE A 71 0.49 -3.36 11.77
C ILE A 71 0.36 -2.19 10.80
N TYR A 72 -0.79 -2.09 10.11
CA TYR A 72 -0.95 -1.12 9.02
C TYR A 72 -1.59 0.19 9.47
N ARG A 73 -2.19 0.27 10.67
CA ARG A 73 -2.91 1.44 11.23
C ARG A 73 -4.01 1.93 10.28
N LEU A 74 -4.64 1.01 9.56
CA LEU A 74 -5.68 1.28 8.56
C LEU A 74 -7.10 1.02 9.07
N ASP A 75 -7.23 0.39 10.25
CA ASP A 75 -8.53 0.06 10.87
C ASP A 75 -8.54 0.53 12.32
N ARG A 76 -9.73 0.65 12.88
CA ARG A 76 -9.87 0.97 14.32
C ARG A 76 -9.55 -0.26 15.15
N PRO A 77 -8.75 -0.12 16.20
CA PRO A 77 -8.49 -1.23 17.11
C PRO A 77 -9.79 -1.67 17.78
N GLY A 78 -9.88 -2.97 18.07
CA GLY A 78 -10.95 -3.51 18.91
C GLY A 78 -10.81 -3.08 20.38
N GLU A 79 -11.65 -3.65 21.25
CA GLU A 79 -11.56 -3.44 22.69
C GLU A 79 -10.17 -3.83 23.22
N PRO A 80 -9.46 -2.94 23.97
CA PRO A 80 -8.09 -3.21 24.40
C PRO A 80 -8.02 -4.36 25.40
N LEU A 81 -6.89 -5.06 25.41
CA LEU A 81 -6.55 -6.10 26.37
C LEU A 81 -6.04 -5.46 27.68
N PRO A 82 -6.28 -6.11 28.85
CA PRO A 82 -5.59 -5.72 30.08
C PRO A 82 -4.07 -5.88 29.92
N TYR A 83 -3.29 -4.92 30.45
CA TYR A 83 -1.84 -4.99 30.43
C TYR A 83 -1.29 -6.25 31.14
N LEU A 84 -2.05 -6.77 32.10
CA LEU A 84 -1.73 -8.04 32.76
C LEU A 84 -1.58 -9.21 31.77
N PHE A 85 -2.36 -9.23 30.69
CA PHE A 85 -2.22 -10.24 29.65
C PHE A 85 -0.87 -10.18 28.94
N TYR A 86 -0.35 -8.97 28.69
CA TYR A 86 0.99 -8.80 28.18
C TYR A 86 2.05 -9.35 29.15
N LYS A 87 1.88 -9.11 30.46
CA LYS A 87 2.82 -9.63 31.48
C LYS A 87 2.86 -11.16 31.49
N GLU A 88 1.69 -11.81 31.48
CA GLU A 88 1.60 -13.27 31.37
C GLU A 88 2.30 -13.79 30.12
N LEU A 89 2.03 -13.13 28.98
CA LEU A 89 2.56 -13.54 27.69
C LEU A 89 4.09 -13.36 27.61
N LYS A 90 4.61 -12.29 28.21
CA LYS A 90 6.05 -12.01 28.25
C LYS A 90 6.83 -13.10 29.01
N GLU A 91 6.23 -13.68 30.04
CA GLU A 91 6.84 -14.73 30.86
C GLU A 91 6.65 -16.15 30.29
N HIS A 92 5.88 -16.26 29.22
CA HIS A 92 5.56 -17.56 28.63
C HIS A 92 6.81 -18.24 28.04
N ARG A 93 7.06 -19.51 28.37
CA ARG A 93 8.28 -20.28 28.07
C ARG A 93 8.75 -20.29 26.61
N VAL A 94 7.83 -20.18 25.65
CA VAL A 94 8.13 -20.22 24.21
C VAL A 94 8.26 -18.83 23.58
N VAL A 95 7.95 -17.78 24.34
CA VAL A 95 8.10 -16.39 23.90
C VAL A 95 9.57 -15.98 24.05
N GLU A 96 10.10 -15.37 23.00
CA GLU A 96 11.44 -14.76 23.00
C GLU A 96 11.34 -13.27 23.32
N LYS A 97 10.40 -12.58 22.63
CA LYS A 97 10.09 -11.17 22.86
C LYS A 97 8.58 -10.96 22.78
N ALA A 98 8.05 -10.15 23.66
CA ALA A 98 6.69 -9.62 23.60
C ALA A 98 6.75 -8.10 23.68
N VAL A 99 6.10 -7.40 22.76
CA VAL A 99 6.10 -5.94 22.68
C VAL A 99 4.66 -5.45 22.64
N PRO A 100 4.21 -4.76 23.70
CA PRO A 100 2.86 -4.19 23.74
C PRO A 100 2.77 -2.93 22.89
N ILE A 101 1.61 -2.72 22.27
CA ILE A 101 1.28 -1.49 21.56
C ILE A 101 -0.09 -0.98 21.98
N ALA A 102 -0.21 0.34 22.07
CA ALA A 102 -1.45 1.06 22.28
C ALA A 102 -1.68 1.99 21.08
N ILE A 103 -2.86 1.96 20.49
CA ILE A 103 -3.23 2.73 19.30
C ILE A 103 -4.61 3.33 19.54
N GLY A 104 -4.86 4.53 19.05
CA GLY A 104 -6.18 5.17 19.15
C GLY A 104 -6.16 6.65 18.85
N ASP A 105 -5.01 7.29 19.02
CA ASP A 105 -4.82 8.71 18.82
C ASP A 105 -4.07 9.04 17.54
N VAL A 106 -4.15 10.31 17.17
CA VAL A 106 -3.40 10.87 16.04
C VAL A 106 -2.72 12.17 16.45
N THR A 107 -1.74 12.60 15.67
CA THR A 107 -1.12 13.91 15.86
C THR A 107 -2.08 15.03 15.47
N GLU A 108 -2.06 16.15 16.21
CA GLU A 108 -2.84 17.36 15.89
C GLU A 108 -2.49 17.88 14.49
N GLN A 109 -1.21 17.87 14.13
CA GLN A 109 -0.76 18.24 12.78
C GLN A 109 -0.59 17.02 11.92
N GLY A 110 -1.31 16.96 10.81
CA GLY A 110 -1.18 15.93 9.78
C GLY A 110 -1.91 14.61 10.05
N GLY A 111 -2.57 14.43 11.23
CA GLY A 111 -3.38 13.26 11.54
C GLY A 111 -2.61 11.93 11.49
N PHE A 112 -1.33 11.93 11.88
CA PHE A 112 -0.52 10.72 11.87
C PHE A 112 -0.84 9.82 13.06
N PRO A 113 -0.98 8.49 12.84
CA PRO A 113 -1.30 7.57 13.91
C PRO A 113 -0.21 7.51 14.98
N ILE A 114 -0.65 7.55 16.23
CA ILE A 114 0.19 7.39 17.42
C ILE A 114 0.25 5.91 17.80
N VAL A 115 1.44 5.48 18.14
CA VAL A 115 1.72 4.11 18.63
C VAL A 115 2.44 4.22 19.96
N GLY A 116 1.71 4.03 21.06
CA GLY A 116 2.31 3.87 22.38
C GLY A 116 3.01 2.52 22.46
N THR A 117 4.29 2.49 22.79
CA THR A 117 5.06 1.25 22.85
C THR A 117 6.27 1.36 23.81
N ILE A 118 7.03 0.28 23.93
CA ILE A 118 8.25 0.20 24.74
C ILE A 118 9.49 0.23 23.83
N PRO A 119 10.67 0.60 24.36
CA PRO A 119 11.91 0.67 23.57
C PRO A 119 12.26 -0.62 22.82
N GLU A 120 11.90 -1.79 23.35
CA GLU A 120 12.13 -3.09 22.75
C GLU A 120 11.37 -3.29 21.41
N PHE A 121 10.42 -2.42 21.07
CA PHE A 121 9.80 -2.38 19.75
C PHE A 121 10.84 -2.20 18.64
N PHE A 122 11.82 -1.35 18.87
CA PHE A 122 12.87 -1.05 17.88
C PHE A 122 13.93 -2.14 17.77
N ASP A 123 13.94 -3.12 18.68
CA ASP A 123 14.73 -4.34 18.57
C ASP A 123 14.08 -5.40 17.65
N LEU A 124 12.84 -5.19 17.26
CA LEU A 124 12.18 -6.00 16.24
C LEU A 124 12.65 -5.52 14.85
N ASP A 125 12.86 -6.45 13.94
CA ASP A 125 13.08 -6.08 12.55
C ASP A 125 11.75 -5.55 11.95
N TYR A 126 11.78 -4.45 11.18
CA TYR A 126 10.57 -3.96 10.50
C TYR A 126 10.21 -4.81 9.26
N ALA A 127 11.19 -5.55 8.71
CA ALA A 127 11.05 -6.56 7.67
C ALA A 127 12.16 -7.62 7.85
N TYR A 128 12.17 -8.65 7.05
CA TYR A 128 13.14 -9.73 7.19
C TYR A 128 14.59 -9.23 7.24
N LYS A 129 15.25 -9.40 8.37
CA LYS A 129 16.65 -8.95 8.64
C LYS A 129 16.90 -7.46 8.38
N LYS A 130 15.89 -6.63 8.57
CA LYS A 130 15.99 -5.17 8.41
C LYS A 130 15.72 -4.48 9.75
N PRO A 131 16.75 -4.15 10.53
CA PRO A 131 16.60 -3.46 11.80
C PRO A 131 16.23 -2.00 11.60
N PHE A 132 15.50 -1.42 12.58
CA PHE A 132 15.27 0.00 12.62
C PHE A 132 16.58 0.78 12.75
N ARG A 133 16.66 1.89 12.02
CA ARG A 133 17.74 2.87 12.15
C ARG A 133 17.13 4.21 12.53
N VAL A 134 17.70 4.88 13.51
CA VAL A 134 17.22 6.17 14.01
C VAL A 134 18.32 7.22 13.89
N ARG A 135 17.94 8.42 13.51
CA ARG A 135 18.75 9.63 13.70
C ARG A 135 18.31 10.26 15.02
N GLY A 136 19.20 10.35 15.99
CA GLY A 136 18.89 10.74 17.36
C GLY A 136 18.85 9.54 18.29
N GLU A 137 17.89 9.48 19.18
CA GLU A 137 17.77 8.48 20.22
C GLU A 137 16.45 7.72 20.11
N PHE A 138 16.37 6.55 20.73
CA PHE A 138 15.12 5.84 20.99
C PHE A 138 14.46 6.35 22.27
N LEU A 139 13.24 5.89 22.55
CA LEU A 139 12.46 6.27 23.73
C LEU A 139 13.22 5.98 25.03
N LYS A 140 13.34 6.97 25.93
CA LYS A 140 13.98 6.85 27.26
C LYS A 140 13.09 7.36 28.37
N THR A 141 12.35 8.43 28.11
CA THR A 141 11.46 9.07 29.08
C THR A 141 10.00 8.91 28.66
N PRO A 142 9.03 9.11 29.57
CA PRO A 142 7.61 9.02 29.24
C PRO A 142 7.17 9.93 28.08
N TRP A 143 7.75 11.11 27.97
CA TRP A 143 7.35 12.13 27.00
C TRP A 143 8.18 12.14 25.71
N ASP A 144 9.03 11.12 25.52
CA ASP A 144 9.81 10.96 24.32
C ASP A 144 8.96 10.42 23.17
N ALA A 145 9.26 10.90 21.95
CA ALA A 145 8.69 10.42 20.72
C ALA A 145 9.76 10.11 19.67
N VAL A 146 9.59 9.00 18.96
CA VAL A 146 10.34 8.68 17.74
C VAL A 146 9.38 8.74 16.57
N ILE A 147 9.70 9.55 15.55
CA ILE A 147 8.80 9.76 14.42
C ILE A 147 9.29 9.04 13.16
N GLY A 148 8.35 8.57 12.36
CA GLY A 148 8.62 8.00 11.06
C GLY A 148 9.18 9.04 10.07
N SER A 149 9.94 8.58 9.09
CA SER A 149 10.57 9.44 8.08
C SER A 149 9.57 10.34 7.34
N ARG A 150 8.37 9.82 7.10
CA ARG A 150 7.31 10.57 6.41
C ARG A 150 6.67 11.63 7.27
N VAL A 151 6.47 11.36 8.57
CA VAL A 151 6.00 12.36 9.54
C VAL A 151 6.94 13.55 9.57
N ALA A 152 8.25 13.26 9.68
CA ALA A 152 9.29 14.28 9.68
C ALA A 152 9.26 15.14 8.39
N ALA A 153 9.16 14.49 7.22
CA ALA A 153 9.16 15.18 5.93
C ALA A 153 7.89 16.02 5.72
N THR A 154 6.70 15.50 6.10
CA THR A 154 5.43 16.18 5.84
C THR A 154 5.21 17.38 6.74
N ASN A 155 5.51 17.25 8.05
CA ASN A 155 5.32 18.32 9.01
C ASN A 155 6.54 19.23 9.20
N GLY A 156 7.70 18.87 8.57
CA GLY A 156 8.96 19.58 8.81
C GLY A 156 9.52 19.34 10.23
N TRP A 157 9.08 18.29 10.92
CA TRP A 157 9.48 18.01 12.28
C TRP A 157 10.90 17.45 12.38
N ASN A 158 11.63 17.90 13.37
CA ASN A 158 13.00 17.49 13.68
C ASN A 158 13.15 17.15 15.16
N ILE A 159 14.32 16.60 15.53
CA ILE A 159 14.66 16.36 16.92
C ILE A 159 14.49 17.67 17.72
N GLY A 160 13.79 17.59 18.84
CA GLY A 160 13.43 18.72 19.72
C GLY A 160 12.07 19.33 19.44
N THR A 161 11.38 18.98 18.34
CA THR A 161 10.01 19.45 18.07
C THR A 161 9.06 18.88 19.12
N GLU A 162 8.15 19.73 19.62
CA GLU A 162 7.04 19.33 20.51
C GLU A 162 5.73 19.29 19.74
N PHE A 163 4.86 18.33 20.07
CA PHE A 163 3.55 18.18 19.45
C PHE A 163 2.53 17.65 20.45
N LYS A 164 1.24 17.85 20.14
CA LYS A 164 0.10 17.36 20.91
C LYS A 164 -0.64 16.25 20.18
N LEU A 165 -1.44 15.50 20.90
CA LEU A 165 -2.28 14.41 20.40
C LEU A 165 -3.75 14.82 20.36
N ILE A 166 -4.51 14.20 19.45
CA ILE A 166 -5.96 14.30 19.37
C ILE A 166 -6.53 12.90 19.64
N HIS A 167 -7.49 12.84 20.56
CA HIS A 167 -8.15 11.59 20.92
C HIS A 167 -9.17 11.16 19.86
N GLY A 168 -9.13 9.89 19.47
CA GLY A 168 -10.16 9.25 18.62
C GLY A 168 -10.11 9.57 17.13
N GLY A 169 -9.14 10.34 16.65
CA GLY A 169 -8.91 10.62 15.23
C GLY A 169 -9.00 12.10 14.85
N ALA A 170 -8.59 12.44 13.63
CA ALA A 170 -8.44 13.82 13.14
C ALA A 170 -9.75 14.64 13.08
N GLU A 171 -10.91 14.00 13.20
CA GLU A 171 -12.22 14.67 13.24
C GLU A 171 -12.69 15.00 14.65
N SER A 172 -11.93 14.63 15.68
CA SER A 172 -12.24 14.92 17.09
C SER A 172 -11.73 16.29 17.48
N ASP A 173 -12.51 17.04 18.27
CA ASP A 173 -12.11 18.34 18.81
C ASP A 173 -11.34 18.24 20.13
N HIS A 174 -11.11 17.03 20.65
CA HIS A 174 -10.46 16.82 21.95
C HIS A 174 -8.95 16.69 21.79
N VAL A 175 -8.25 17.84 21.92
CA VAL A 175 -6.78 17.93 21.91
C VAL A 175 -6.28 17.79 23.35
N HIS A 176 -5.33 16.87 23.56
CA HIS A 176 -4.67 16.72 24.85
C HIS A 176 -3.72 17.90 25.14
N ASP A 177 -3.56 18.27 26.42
CA ASP A 177 -2.68 19.37 26.82
C ASP A 177 -1.22 18.94 26.90
N GLU A 178 -0.98 17.67 27.13
CA GLU A 178 0.34 17.07 27.25
C GLU A 178 1.09 17.12 25.91
N LYS A 179 2.39 17.36 26.01
CA LYS A 179 3.27 17.45 24.84
C LYS A 179 4.29 16.33 24.84
N PHE A 180 4.46 15.72 23.68
CA PHE A 180 5.56 14.82 23.42
C PHE A 180 6.67 15.55 22.67
N ARG A 181 7.92 15.15 22.94
CA ARG A 181 9.11 15.70 22.31
C ARG A 181 9.76 14.69 21.40
N VAL A 182 10.03 15.09 20.16
CA VAL A 182 10.75 14.27 19.19
C VAL A 182 12.21 14.11 19.62
N VAL A 183 12.64 12.89 19.93
CA VAL A 183 14.02 12.54 20.28
C VAL A 183 14.72 11.79 19.16
N GLY A 184 13.98 11.20 18.22
CA GLY A 184 14.52 10.46 17.10
C GLY A 184 13.65 10.48 15.86
N VAL A 185 14.28 10.32 14.71
CA VAL A 185 13.64 10.21 13.40
C VAL A 185 14.09 8.93 12.73
N LEU A 186 13.16 8.05 12.40
CA LEU A 186 13.45 6.77 11.72
C LEU A 186 13.95 7.01 10.29
N ALA A 187 14.93 6.24 9.88
CA ALA A 187 15.26 6.12 8.46
C ALA A 187 14.07 5.52 7.69
N PRO A 188 13.90 5.84 6.39
CA PRO A 188 12.82 5.28 5.59
C PRO A 188 12.82 3.74 5.63
N THR A 189 11.67 3.16 5.96
CA THR A 189 11.46 1.71 6.03
C THR A 189 10.68 1.16 4.85
N GLY A 190 9.92 2.01 4.14
CA GLY A 190 8.95 1.60 3.12
C GLY A 190 7.75 0.85 3.72
N THR A 191 7.49 1.01 5.01
CA THR A 191 6.41 0.36 5.75
C THR A 191 5.50 1.41 6.41
N PRO A 192 4.34 1.03 6.97
CA PRO A 192 3.48 1.93 7.74
C PRO A 192 4.18 2.66 8.88
N ASN A 193 5.33 2.16 9.34
CA ASN A 193 6.13 2.82 10.36
C ASN A 193 6.64 4.22 9.94
N ASP A 194 6.83 4.44 8.64
CA ASP A 194 7.24 5.75 8.11
C ASP A 194 6.21 6.85 8.36
N ARG A 195 4.95 6.49 8.53
CA ARG A 195 3.82 7.40 8.81
C ARG A 195 3.34 7.35 10.26
N SER A 196 4.04 6.69 11.14
CA SER A 196 3.65 6.53 12.54
C SER A 196 4.52 7.38 13.45
N VAL A 197 3.93 7.79 14.55
CA VAL A 197 4.63 8.43 15.66
C VAL A 197 4.64 7.47 16.82
N PHE A 198 5.83 7.08 17.26
CA PHE A 198 6.02 6.16 18.38
C PHE A 198 6.28 6.96 19.64
N VAL A 199 5.46 6.76 20.67
CA VAL A 199 5.60 7.39 21.97
C VAL A 199 5.83 6.33 23.04
N SER A 200 6.41 6.72 24.17
CA SER A 200 6.52 5.80 25.29
C SER A 200 5.14 5.36 25.77
N LEU A 201 4.97 4.07 26.00
CA LEU A 201 3.72 3.52 26.52
C LEU A 201 3.35 4.10 27.88
N ALA A 202 4.35 4.39 28.72
CA ALA A 202 4.15 5.07 30.00
C ALA A 202 3.58 6.50 29.81
N GLY A 203 4.12 7.25 28.87
CA GLY A 203 3.59 8.57 28.52
C GLY A 203 2.21 8.49 27.87
N PHE A 204 1.96 7.50 27.02
CA PHE A 204 0.65 7.28 26.42
C PHE A 204 -0.45 7.04 27.47
N TRP A 205 -0.16 6.29 28.53
CA TRP A 205 -1.09 6.07 29.63
C TRP A 205 -1.24 7.29 30.57
N ALA A 206 -0.20 8.12 30.64
CA ALA A 206 -0.21 9.32 31.49
C ALA A 206 -0.99 10.51 30.88
N ILE A 207 -1.46 10.37 29.63
CA ILE A 207 -2.28 11.40 28.98
C ILE A 207 -3.63 11.49 29.69
N SER A 208 -4.08 12.71 29.99
CA SER A 208 -5.38 12.99 30.59
C SER A 208 -6.52 12.38 29.75
N GLY A 209 -7.39 11.61 30.38
CA GLY A 209 -8.48 10.89 29.71
C GLY A 209 -8.15 9.48 29.22
N HIS A 210 -6.88 9.05 29.24
CA HIS A 210 -6.49 7.65 28.99
C HIS A 210 -6.50 6.82 30.28
N GLU A 211 -6.49 7.49 31.41
CA GLU A 211 -6.65 6.83 32.71
C GLU A 211 -8.08 6.31 32.86
N LYS A 212 -8.22 5.00 33.02
CA LYS A 212 -9.51 4.38 33.23
C LYS A 212 -9.87 4.43 34.72
N PRO A 213 -11.14 4.77 35.05
CA PRO A 213 -11.62 4.68 36.41
C PRO A 213 -11.38 3.26 36.96
N LEU A 214 -10.99 3.16 38.23
CA LEU A 214 -10.68 1.87 38.85
C LEU A 214 -11.83 0.87 38.75
N LYS A 215 -13.07 1.35 38.81
CA LYS A 215 -14.26 0.51 38.61
C LYS A 215 -14.30 -0.12 37.22
N GLU A 216 -14.05 0.66 36.18
CA GLU A 216 -14.01 0.15 34.80
C GLU A 216 -12.86 -0.87 34.62
N ALA A 217 -11.72 -0.63 35.26
CA ALA A 217 -10.60 -1.56 35.26
C ALA A 217 -10.96 -2.88 35.95
N VAL A 218 -11.65 -2.85 37.10
CA VAL A 218 -12.14 -4.04 37.79
C VAL A 218 -13.13 -4.82 36.93
N ASP A 219 -14.15 -4.14 36.38
CA ASP A 219 -15.16 -4.76 35.51
C ASP A 219 -14.49 -5.45 34.30
N ARG A 220 -13.48 -4.83 33.72
CA ARG A 220 -12.71 -5.39 32.62
C ARG A 220 -11.91 -6.62 33.04
N LEU A 221 -11.19 -6.57 34.15
CA LEU A 221 -10.44 -7.72 34.65
C LEU A 221 -11.35 -8.89 34.88
N GLU A 222 -12.55 -8.70 35.43
CA GLU A 222 -13.55 -9.74 35.60
C GLU A 222 -14.03 -10.31 34.25
N LYS A 223 -14.27 -9.44 33.27
CA LYS A 223 -14.64 -9.85 31.89
C LYS A 223 -13.54 -10.71 31.26
N PHE A 224 -12.28 -10.39 31.51
CA PHE A 224 -11.14 -11.16 31.06
C PHE A 224 -10.75 -12.31 32.02
N ARG A 225 -11.63 -12.65 32.97
CA ARG A 225 -11.47 -13.75 33.93
C ARG A 225 -10.23 -13.68 34.80
N TYR A 226 -9.79 -12.46 35.11
CA TYR A 226 -8.75 -12.27 36.12
C TYR A 226 -9.35 -12.32 37.54
N ALA A 227 -8.59 -12.90 38.47
CA ALA A 227 -8.91 -12.80 39.87
C ALA A 227 -8.63 -11.38 40.36
N VAL A 228 -9.69 -10.66 40.74
CA VAL A 228 -9.58 -9.31 41.24
C VAL A 228 -9.49 -9.35 42.77
N PRO A 229 -8.42 -8.83 43.41
CA PRO A 229 -8.31 -8.77 44.84
C PRO A 229 -9.44 -7.94 45.48
N GLN A 230 -9.95 -8.37 46.63
CA GLN A 230 -11.02 -7.67 47.33
C GLN A 230 -10.64 -6.21 47.66
N SER A 231 -9.36 -5.99 48.04
CA SER A 231 -8.85 -4.63 48.31
C SER A 231 -8.93 -3.70 47.09
N LEU A 232 -8.88 -4.22 45.86
CA LEU A 232 -9.02 -3.43 44.65
C LEU A 232 -10.49 -3.11 44.37
N ARG A 233 -11.41 -4.05 44.65
CA ARG A 233 -12.86 -3.82 44.55
C ARG A 233 -13.32 -2.76 45.56
N ASP A 234 -12.87 -2.87 46.80
CA ASP A 234 -13.19 -1.93 47.85
C ASP A 234 -12.73 -0.49 47.51
N LYS A 235 -11.54 -0.35 46.87
CA LYS A 235 -11.06 0.94 46.37
C LYS A 235 -11.87 1.44 45.16
N ALA A 236 -12.34 0.52 44.29
CA ALA A 236 -13.16 0.84 43.13
C ALA A 236 -14.56 1.34 43.54
N ASP A 237 -15.14 0.72 44.57
CA ASP A 237 -16.47 1.10 45.09
C ASP A 237 -16.44 2.35 45.98
N HIS A 238 -15.29 2.66 46.57
CA HIS A 238 -15.10 3.81 47.42
C HIS A 238 -13.90 4.66 46.95
N PRO A 239 -14.02 5.31 45.76
CA PRO A 239 -12.94 6.15 45.25
C PRO A 239 -12.64 7.27 46.27
N PRO A 240 -11.35 7.57 46.51
CA PRO A 240 -10.99 8.68 47.41
C PRO A 240 -11.70 9.93 46.89
N LYS A 241 -12.37 10.67 47.79
CA LYS A 241 -13.05 11.92 47.45
C LYS A 241 -12.05 12.84 46.76
N ALA A 242 -12.36 13.24 45.53
CA ALA A 242 -11.61 14.28 44.86
C ALA A 242 -11.59 15.51 45.77
N HIS A 243 -10.42 15.87 46.32
CA HIS A 243 -10.25 17.14 46.95
C HIS A 243 -10.30 18.19 45.84
N ASP A 244 -11.29 19.08 45.90
CA ASP A 244 -11.39 20.28 45.07
C ASP A 244 -10.13 21.15 45.31
N HIS A 245 -9.11 20.92 44.56
CA HIS A 245 -7.99 21.84 44.40
C HIS A 245 -8.18 22.56 43.07
N ALA A 246 -8.89 23.69 43.15
CA ALA A 246 -8.80 24.76 42.15
C ALA A 246 -7.37 25.35 42.24
N GLY A 247 -6.45 24.73 41.53
CA GLY A 247 -5.06 25.17 41.42
C GLY A 247 -4.36 24.32 40.37
N HIS A 248 -3.96 24.96 39.31
CA HIS A 248 -3.15 24.36 38.22
C HIS A 248 -1.82 23.87 38.81
N ASP A 249 -1.75 22.61 39.23
CA ASP A 249 -0.49 21.95 39.53
C ASP A 249 -0.41 20.67 38.70
N HIS A 250 0.44 20.70 37.68
CA HIS A 250 0.70 19.62 36.75
C HIS A 250 1.65 18.58 37.37
N GLY A 251 1.27 18.01 38.51
CA GLY A 251 2.04 17.03 39.23
C GLY A 251 1.21 15.84 39.67
N HIS A 252 0.63 15.07 38.72
CA HIS A 252 0.02 13.79 39.05
C HIS A 252 1.06 12.67 38.99
N ASP A 253 1.87 12.55 40.06
CA ASP A 253 2.67 11.35 40.37
C ASP A 253 1.77 10.22 40.92
N HIS A 254 0.61 9.97 40.33
CA HIS A 254 -0.13 8.76 40.59
C HIS A 254 0.31 7.71 39.56
N GLU A 255 1.29 6.92 39.95
CA GLU A 255 1.65 5.73 39.14
C GLU A 255 0.41 4.86 38.94
N LEU A 256 -0.10 4.81 37.70
CA LEU A 256 -1.23 3.99 37.33
C LEU A 256 -0.96 2.53 37.70
N LEU A 257 -1.93 1.91 38.36
CA LEU A 257 -1.86 0.50 38.66
C LEU A 257 -1.84 -0.32 37.36
N ASP A 258 -1.14 -1.44 37.35
CA ASP A 258 -1.09 -2.30 36.16
C ASP A 258 -2.45 -2.82 35.73
N GLU A 259 -3.39 -2.91 36.67
CA GLU A 259 -4.78 -3.28 36.48
C GLU A 259 -5.58 -2.24 35.67
N GLN A 260 -5.17 -0.96 35.70
CA GLN A 260 -5.80 0.13 34.95
C GLN A 260 -5.20 0.29 33.54
N LYS A 261 -4.02 -0.29 33.31
CA LYS A 261 -3.30 -0.18 32.03
C LYS A 261 -3.88 -1.10 30.99
N GLU A 262 -3.89 -0.63 29.74
CA GLU A 262 -4.44 -1.32 28.58
C GLU A 262 -3.45 -1.35 27.42
N VAL A 263 -3.58 -2.36 26.58
CA VAL A 263 -2.84 -2.48 25.32
C VAL A 263 -3.78 -2.91 24.20
N THR A 264 -3.60 -2.33 23.02
CA THR A 264 -4.42 -2.65 21.86
C THR A 264 -4.04 -3.99 21.23
N ALA A 265 -2.74 -4.26 21.16
CA ALA A 265 -2.19 -5.51 20.66
C ALA A 265 -0.80 -5.76 21.25
N ILE A 266 -0.31 -6.99 21.08
CA ILE A 266 1.02 -7.41 21.52
C ILE A 266 1.70 -8.09 20.34
N PHE A 267 2.87 -7.60 19.93
CA PHE A 267 3.71 -8.28 18.95
C PHE A 267 4.55 -9.32 19.65
N VAL A 268 4.49 -10.55 19.17
CA VAL A 268 5.17 -11.69 19.81
C VAL A 268 6.16 -12.34 18.84
N ARG A 269 7.42 -12.38 19.24
CA ARG A 269 8.43 -13.23 18.64
C ARG A 269 8.57 -14.48 19.49
N THR A 270 8.39 -15.64 18.86
CA THR A 270 8.59 -16.94 19.51
C THR A 270 9.94 -17.53 19.15
N LYS A 271 10.43 -18.46 19.96
CA LYS A 271 11.72 -19.15 19.75
C LYS A 271 11.77 -19.99 18.48
N SER A 272 10.62 -20.39 17.93
CA SER A 272 10.53 -21.13 16.66
C SER A 272 9.14 -20.97 16.03
N THR A 273 9.03 -21.28 14.73
CA THR A 273 7.74 -21.29 14.03
C THR A 273 6.76 -22.32 14.59
N ALA A 274 7.25 -23.49 15.00
CA ALA A 274 6.42 -24.51 15.65
C ALA A 274 5.86 -24.01 17.00
N ALA A 275 6.69 -23.29 17.77
CA ALA A 275 6.26 -22.65 19.01
C ALA A 275 5.18 -21.57 18.77
N ALA A 276 5.27 -20.84 17.64
CA ALA A 276 4.26 -19.86 17.27
C ALA A 276 2.89 -20.53 16.99
N ILE A 277 2.89 -21.64 16.28
CA ILE A 277 1.65 -22.39 15.99
C ILE A 277 1.02 -22.92 17.28
N GLY A 278 1.81 -23.52 18.16
CA GLY A 278 1.32 -24.03 19.45
C GLY A 278 0.76 -22.94 20.34
N LEU A 279 1.50 -21.82 20.50
CA LEU A 279 1.06 -20.68 21.29
C LEU A 279 -0.21 -20.02 20.70
N ALA A 280 -0.27 -19.91 19.38
CA ALA A 280 -1.47 -19.37 18.74
C ALA A 280 -2.71 -20.28 18.99
N GLY A 281 -2.54 -21.61 18.96
CA GLY A 281 -3.59 -22.55 19.33
C GLY A 281 -4.06 -22.33 20.78
N GLU A 282 -3.13 -22.30 21.73
CA GLU A 282 -3.42 -22.08 23.15
C GLU A 282 -4.16 -20.75 23.40
N ILE A 283 -3.70 -19.64 22.82
CA ILE A 283 -4.36 -18.35 22.98
C ILE A 283 -5.73 -18.33 22.30
N ASN A 284 -5.88 -18.99 21.16
CA ASN A 284 -7.14 -19.00 20.42
C ASN A 284 -8.22 -19.89 21.05
N GLU A 285 -7.83 -20.89 21.85
CA GLU A 285 -8.75 -21.67 22.70
C GLU A 285 -9.23 -20.87 23.92
N ASP A 286 -8.40 -19.93 24.42
CA ASP A 286 -8.81 -19.01 25.49
C ASP A 286 -9.82 -17.98 24.94
N VAL A 287 -10.79 -17.61 25.76
CA VAL A 287 -11.82 -16.61 25.42
C VAL A 287 -11.30 -15.18 25.48
N ARG A 288 -10.17 -14.95 26.14
CA ARG A 288 -9.63 -13.62 26.47
C ARG A 288 -9.01 -12.92 25.28
N ALA A 289 -8.29 -13.62 24.42
CA ALA A 289 -7.52 -13.03 23.33
C ALA A 289 -7.51 -13.92 22.10
N MET A 290 -7.05 -13.37 21.00
CA MET A 290 -6.71 -14.13 19.79
C MET A 290 -5.27 -13.86 19.38
N ALA A 291 -4.63 -14.87 18.81
CA ALA A 291 -3.29 -14.79 18.24
C ALA A 291 -3.36 -15.07 16.73
N VAL A 292 -2.78 -14.18 15.94
CA VAL A 292 -2.84 -14.25 14.49
C VAL A 292 -1.43 -14.14 13.92
N ASN A 293 -1.07 -15.05 13.02
CA ASN A 293 0.07 -14.80 12.14
C ASN A 293 -0.39 -13.84 11.04
N PRO A 294 0.12 -12.61 10.99
CA PRO A 294 -0.43 -11.56 10.12
C PRO A 294 -0.28 -11.84 8.62
N ILE A 295 0.63 -12.74 8.25
CA ILE A 295 0.84 -13.11 6.84
C ILE A 295 -0.41 -13.75 6.24
N PHE A 296 -1.14 -14.57 7.01
CA PHE A 296 -2.29 -15.31 6.49
C PHE A 296 -3.49 -14.41 6.14
N PRO A 297 -4.00 -13.52 7.02
CA PRO A 297 -5.09 -12.63 6.68
C PRO A 297 -4.71 -11.65 5.56
N MET A 298 -3.46 -11.18 5.51
CA MET A 298 -3.00 -10.33 4.41
C MET A 298 -2.97 -11.06 3.07
N LYS A 299 -2.46 -12.29 3.04
CA LYS A 299 -2.48 -13.11 1.83
C LYS A 299 -3.92 -13.39 1.37
N ARG A 300 -4.84 -13.67 2.29
CA ARG A 300 -6.26 -13.87 1.98
C ARG A 300 -6.89 -12.60 1.41
N LEU A 301 -6.61 -11.43 1.99
CA LEU A 301 -7.04 -10.14 1.46
C LEU A 301 -6.55 -9.95 0.01
N MET A 302 -5.25 -10.21 -0.24
CA MET A 302 -4.67 -10.10 -1.58
C MET A 302 -5.39 -11.01 -2.57
N THR A 303 -5.50 -12.31 -2.29
CA THR A 303 -6.07 -13.28 -3.23
C THR A 303 -7.57 -13.10 -3.45
N MET A 304 -8.35 -12.75 -2.42
CA MET A 304 -9.80 -12.63 -2.53
C MET A 304 -10.28 -11.30 -3.11
N ILE A 305 -9.57 -10.22 -2.84
CA ILE A 305 -10.01 -8.86 -3.22
C ILE A 305 -9.08 -8.28 -4.28
N VAL A 306 -7.81 -8.14 -3.98
CA VAL A 306 -6.87 -7.40 -4.85
C VAL A 306 -6.63 -8.12 -6.16
N ASP A 307 -6.42 -9.43 -6.13
CA ASP A 307 -6.21 -10.21 -7.36
C ASP A 307 -7.47 -10.25 -8.25
N ASN A 308 -8.67 -10.28 -7.67
CA ASN A 308 -9.92 -10.23 -8.43
C ASN A 308 -10.13 -8.86 -9.07
N ILE A 309 -9.88 -7.77 -8.36
CA ILE A 309 -9.94 -6.40 -8.91
C ILE A 309 -8.89 -6.25 -10.02
N ARG A 310 -7.67 -6.72 -9.79
CA ARG A 310 -6.60 -6.75 -10.80
C ARG A 310 -7.04 -7.49 -12.05
N LEU A 311 -7.60 -8.70 -11.91
CA LEU A 311 -8.07 -9.50 -13.04
C LEU A 311 -9.17 -8.77 -13.83
N MET A 312 -10.12 -8.16 -13.14
CA MET A 312 -11.16 -7.35 -13.76
C MET A 312 -10.57 -6.16 -14.55
N LEU A 313 -9.64 -5.42 -13.97
CA LEU A 313 -8.99 -4.28 -14.63
C LEU A 313 -8.14 -4.74 -15.82
N LEU A 314 -7.39 -5.84 -15.70
CA LEU A 314 -6.61 -6.41 -16.80
C LEU A 314 -7.52 -6.90 -17.94
N THR A 315 -8.67 -7.48 -17.62
CA THR A 315 -9.66 -7.90 -18.63
C THR A 315 -10.21 -6.68 -19.36
N LEU A 316 -10.58 -5.62 -18.64
CA LEU A 316 -11.08 -4.37 -19.23
C LEU A 316 -10.02 -3.71 -20.13
N THR A 317 -8.77 -3.63 -19.67
CA THR A 317 -7.69 -3.07 -20.48
C THR A 317 -7.36 -3.92 -21.70
N SER A 318 -7.43 -5.25 -21.60
CA SER A 318 -7.29 -6.14 -22.74
C SER A 318 -8.38 -5.91 -23.77
N LEU A 319 -9.63 -5.71 -23.32
CA LEU A 319 -10.75 -5.36 -24.22
C LEU A 319 -10.49 -4.04 -24.95
N ILE A 320 -9.99 -3.02 -24.25
CA ILE A 320 -9.64 -1.72 -24.87
C ILE A 320 -8.55 -1.92 -25.93
N ILE A 321 -7.54 -2.75 -25.68
CA ILE A 321 -6.48 -3.07 -26.64
C ILE A 321 -7.07 -3.78 -27.86
N VAL A 322 -8.00 -4.72 -27.68
CA VAL A 322 -8.69 -5.39 -28.80
C VAL A 322 -9.50 -4.41 -29.63
N VAL A 323 -10.26 -3.51 -29.00
CA VAL A 323 -11.02 -2.45 -29.70
C VAL A 323 -10.06 -1.54 -30.47
N SER A 324 -8.93 -1.18 -29.88
CA SER A 324 -7.88 -0.41 -30.55
C SER A 324 -7.30 -1.16 -31.75
N ALA A 325 -7.10 -2.47 -31.63
CA ALA A 325 -6.65 -3.33 -32.72
C ALA A 325 -7.62 -3.32 -33.89
N VAL A 326 -8.94 -3.43 -33.62
CA VAL A 326 -9.98 -3.33 -34.65
C VAL A 326 -9.98 -1.94 -35.29
N SER A 327 -9.80 -0.87 -34.53
CA SER A 327 -9.69 0.50 -35.04
C SER A 327 -8.51 0.66 -35.99
N ILE A 328 -7.35 0.08 -35.65
CA ILE A 328 -6.17 0.08 -36.53
C ILE A 328 -6.47 -0.68 -37.82
N PHE A 329 -7.06 -1.87 -37.70
CA PHE A 329 -7.42 -2.69 -38.85
C PHE A 329 -8.33 -1.92 -39.82
N VAL A 330 -9.41 -1.33 -39.30
CA VAL A 330 -10.35 -0.55 -40.11
C VAL A 330 -9.67 0.67 -40.77
N SER A 331 -8.80 1.37 -40.00
CA SER A 331 -8.06 2.53 -40.52
C SER A 331 -7.14 2.14 -41.68
N ILE A 332 -6.36 1.05 -41.52
CA ILE A 332 -5.47 0.56 -42.56
C ILE A 332 -6.26 0.03 -43.75
N TYR A 333 -7.32 -0.72 -43.51
CA TYR A 333 -8.17 -1.30 -44.58
C TYR A 333 -8.82 -0.22 -45.45
N ASN A 334 -9.43 0.81 -44.83
CA ASN A 334 -10.00 1.93 -45.55
C ASN A 334 -8.91 2.72 -46.33
N SER A 335 -7.75 2.90 -45.72
CA SER A 335 -6.58 3.52 -46.33
C SER A 335 -6.09 2.77 -47.59
N MET A 336 -6.32 1.45 -47.65
CA MET A 336 -5.91 0.66 -48.81
C MET A 336 -6.67 1.00 -50.08
N ALA A 337 -7.95 1.36 -49.95
CA ALA A 337 -8.76 1.80 -51.10
C ALA A 337 -8.12 3.02 -51.77
N ASP A 338 -7.72 4.01 -50.96
CA ASP A 338 -7.10 5.26 -51.45
C ASP A 338 -5.68 5.04 -52.00
N ARG A 339 -5.01 3.94 -51.60
CA ARG A 339 -3.60 3.61 -51.97
C ARG A 339 -3.48 2.65 -53.14
N ARG A 340 -4.56 2.13 -53.67
CA ARG A 340 -4.49 1.17 -54.79
C ARG A 340 -3.64 1.69 -55.94
N ARG A 341 -3.80 2.96 -56.30
CA ARG A 341 -3.02 3.60 -57.35
C ARG A 341 -1.55 3.72 -57.00
N GLU A 342 -1.20 4.15 -55.78
CA GLU A 342 0.19 4.22 -55.33
C GLU A 342 0.88 2.85 -55.32
N ILE A 343 0.15 1.80 -54.90
CA ILE A 343 0.62 0.43 -54.91
C ILE A 343 0.84 -0.03 -56.38
N GLY A 344 -0.09 0.30 -57.29
CA GLY A 344 0.03 0.06 -58.72
C GLY A 344 1.30 0.69 -59.28
N ILE A 345 1.56 1.97 -58.98
CA ILE A 345 2.76 2.69 -59.41
C ILE A 345 4.05 2.03 -58.85
N MET A 346 4.08 1.74 -57.55
CA MET A 346 5.25 1.08 -56.96
C MET A 346 5.55 -0.25 -57.62
N ARG A 347 4.52 -1.02 -57.94
CA ARG A 347 4.69 -2.32 -58.63
C ARG A 347 5.09 -2.19 -60.09
N ALA A 348 4.55 -1.17 -60.78
CA ALA A 348 4.96 -0.87 -62.18
C ALA A 348 6.44 -0.43 -62.25
N LEU A 349 6.96 0.22 -61.20
CA LEU A 349 8.37 0.58 -61.02
C LEU A 349 9.27 -0.57 -60.53
N GLY A 350 8.70 -1.80 -60.39
CA GLY A 350 9.47 -3.01 -60.10
C GLY A 350 9.46 -3.48 -58.64
N ALA A 351 8.62 -2.92 -57.77
CA ALA A 351 8.47 -3.42 -56.43
C ALA A 351 7.85 -4.83 -56.42
N ARG A 352 8.45 -5.77 -55.70
CA ARG A 352 7.92 -7.12 -55.50
C ARG A 352 6.67 -7.12 -54.64
N ARG A 353 5.78 -8.11 -54.78
CA ARG A 353 4.55 -8.26 -53.98
C ARG A 353 4.86 -8.35 -52.48
N GLU A 354 5.92 -9.11 -52.15
CA GLU A 354 6.41 -9.28 -50.77
C GLU A 354 6.88 -7.96 -50.14
N THR A 355 7.42 -7.03 -50.94
CA THR A 355 7.87 -5.74 -50.48
C THR A 355 6.69 -4.85 -50.06
N VAL A 356 5.62 -4.84 -50.85
CA VAL A 356 4.39 -4.10 -50.54
C VAL A 356 3.71 -4.68 -49.31
N PHE A 357 3.63 -6.01 -49.22
CA PHE A 357 3.13 -6.69 -48.01
C PHE A 357 3.92 -6.32 -46.78
N ALA A 358 5.26 -6.36 -46.85
CA ALA A 358 6.15 -6.06 -45.74
C ALA A 358 6.05 -4.58 -45.30
N ILE A 359 5.78 -3.61 -46.23
CA ILE A 359 5.58 -2.21 -45.88
C ILE A 359 4.33 -2.06 -45.02
N ILE A 360 3.22 -2.70 -45.37
CA ILE A 360 1.96 -2.60 -44.60
C ILE A 360 2.09 -3.25 -43.23
N LEU A 361 2.77 -4.39 -43.17
CA LEU A 361 3.06 -5.07 -41.90
C LEU A 361 3.96 -4.20 -41.00
N ALA A 362 4.96 -3.54 -41.56
CA ALA A 362 5.83 -2.64 -40.84
C ALA A 362 5.07 -1.39 -40.36
N GLU A 363 4.13 -0.85 -41.17
CA GLU A 363 3.31 0.30 -40.81
C GLU A 363 2.42 -0.01 -39.58
N SER A 364 1.71 -1.15 -39.60
CA SER A 364 0.87 -1.57 -38.46
C SER A 364 1.71 -1.88 -37.20
N ALA A 365 2.84 -2.55 -37.36
CA ALA A 365 3.75 -2.83 -36.26
C ALA A 365 4.32 -1.53 -35.63
N LEU A 366 4.72 -0.56 -36.47
CA LEU A 366 5.22 0.75 -36.02
C LEU A 366 4.13 1.57 -35.30
N LEU A 367 2.89 1.53 -35.74
CA LEU A 367 1.76 2.18 -35.08
C LEU A 367 1.49 1.57 -33.70
N CYS A 368 1.49 0.24 -33.59
CA CYS A 368 1.34 -0.46 -32.33
C CYS A 368 2.49 -0.20 -31.37
N LEU A 369 3.74 -0.30 -31.83
CA LEU A 369 4.91 -0.05 -31.00
C LEU A 369 5.04 1.42 -30.59
N GLY A 370 4.77 2.35 -31.52
CA GLY A 370 4.77 3.78 -31.25
C GLY A 370 3.69 4.16 -30.24
N GLY A 371 2.46 3.65 -30.41
CA GLY A 371 1.40 3.76 -29.43
C GLY A 371 1.78 3.16 -28.08
N GLY A 372 2.45 2.00 -28.09
CA GLY A 372 2.96 1.33 -26.90
C GLY A 372 3.95 2.17 -26.11
N VAL A 373 4.95 2.76 -26.80
CA VAL A 373 5.95 3.65 -26.16
C VAL A 373 5.26 4.89 -25.56
N ILE A 374 4.38 5.54 -26.34
CA ILE A 374 3.62 6.69 -25.84
C ILE A 374 2.76 6.29 -24.64
N GLY A 375 2.08 5.13 -24.73
CA GLY A 375 1.24 4.61 -23.65
C GLY A 375 2.02 4.30 -22.37
N LEU A 376 3.22 3.73 -22.49
CA LEU A 376 4.13 3.52 -21.37
C LEU A 376 4.47 4.84 -20.67
N LEU A 377 4.89 5.83 -21.43
CA LEU A 377 5.23 7.16 -20.90
C LEU A 377 4.02 7.85 -20.24
N LEU A 378 2.86 7.77 -20.87
CA LEU A 378 1.61 8.30 -20.33
C LEU A 378 1.17 7.55 -19.07
N GLY A 379 1.38 6.22 -19.00
CA GLY A 379 1.07 5.39 -17.84
C GLY A 379 1.88 5.79 -16.61
N HIS A 380 3.20 5.89 -16.74
CA HIS A 380 4.07 6.41 -15.69
C HIS A 380 3.75 7.86 -15.33
N GLY A 381 3.43 8.70 -16.32
CA GLY A 381 3.00 10.09 -16.13
C GLY A 381 1.69 10.18 -15.34
N LEU A 382 0.70 9.35 -15.66
CA LEU A 382 -0.57 9.28 -14.93
C LEU A 382 -0.36 8.88 -13.47
N VAL A 383 0.48 7.86 -13.23
CA VAL A 383 0.84 7.44 -11.87
C VAL A 383 1.58 8.56 -11.14
N ALA A 384 2.47 9.30 -11.81
CA ALA A 384 3.19 10.43 -11.21
C ALA A 384 2.24 11.55 -10.76
N ILE A 385 1.19 11.84 -11.54
CA ILE A 385 0.16 12.83 -11.19
C ILE A 385 -0.73 12.30 -10.06
N ALA A 386 -1.10 11.01 -10.08
CA ALA A 386 -1.96 10.40 -9.07
C ALA A 386 -1.24 10.12 -7.75
N SER A 387 0.08 9.88 -7.77
CA SER A 387 0.88 9.51 -6.60
C SER A 387 0.69 10.46 -5.40
N PRO A 388 0.80 11.79 -5.51
CA PRO A 388 0.62 12.68 -4.36
C PRO A 388 -0.82 12.64 -3.81
N ILE A 389 -1.83 12.41 -4.64
CA ILE A 389 -3.22 12.31 -4.23
C ILE A 389 -3.46 10.99 -3.47
N ILE A 390 -2.95 9.88 -4.00
CA ILE A 390 -3.01 8.58 -3.36
C ILE A 390 -2.30 8.65 -2.00
N GLU A 391 -1.11 9.22 -1.98
CA GLU A 391 -0.32 9.37 -0.78
C GLU A 391 -1.03 10.21 0.29
N ALA A 392 -1.61 11.35 -0.08
CA ALA A 392 -2.32 12.22 0.85
C ALA A 392 -3.54 11.53 1.49
N ARG A 393 -4.25 10.68 0.73
CA ARG A 393 -5.47 10.01 1.21
C ARG A 393 -5.23 8.67 1.89
N SER A 394 -4.33 7.84 1.35
CA SER A 394 -4.09 6.48 1.86
C SER A 394 -2.75 6.33 2.57
N GLY A 395 -1.83 7.27 2.37
CA GLY A 395 -0.47 7.23 2.85
C GLY A 395 0.44 6.23 2.18
N ILE A 396 -0.02 5.63 1.13
CA ILE A 396 0.75 4.68 0.35
C ILE A 396 1.65 5.46 -0.60
N LEU A 397 2.97 5.27 -0.46
CA LEU A 397 3.96 5.82 -1.36
C LEU A 397 3.95 5.02 -2.67
N VAL A 398 3.48 5.64 -3.75
CA VAL A 398 3.57 5.08 -5.08
C VAL A 398 4.76 5.71 -5.79
N ASN A 399 5.81 4.91 -6.05
CA ASN A 399 6.93 5.39 -6.85
C ASN A 399 6.56 5.30 -8.34
N PRO A 400 6.36 6.42 -9.04
CA PRO A 400 5.98 6.41 -10.46
C PRO A 400 7.08 5.87 -11.39
N LEU A 401 8.32 5.77 -10.90
CA LEU A 401 9.45 5.19 -11.65
C LEU A 401 9.64 3.70 -11.35
N SER A 402 8.77 3.08 -10.57
CA SER A 402 8.84 1.63 -10.34
C SER A 402 8.45 0.89 -11.61
N PHE A 403 9.42 0.24 -12.23
CA PHE A 403 9.23 -0.53 -13.45
C PHE A 403 8.85 -1.97 -13.11
N GLN A 404 7.72 -2.42 -13.66
CA GLN A 404 7.27 -3.80 -13.48
C GLN A 404 7.77 -4.68 -14.63
N PRO A 405 8.34 -5.89 -14.38
CA PRO A 405 8.85 -6.76 -15.43
C PRO A 405 7.83 -7.11 -16.52
N LEU A 406 6.54 -7.12 -16.16
CA LEU A 406 5.43 -7.35 -17.09
C LEU A 406 5.28 -6.24 -18.15
N GLU A 407 5.79 -5.05 -17.90
CA GLU A 407 5.77 -3.96 -18.88
C GLU A 407 6.62 -4.28 -20.12
N LEU A 408 7.73 -5.03 -19.93
CA LEU A 408 8.55 -5.51 -21.05
C LEU A 408 7.80 -6.49 -21.96
N VAL A 409 6.88 -7.27 -21.39
CA VAL A 409 6.09 -8.25 -22.15
C VAL A 409 5.09 -7.57 -23.09
N LEU A 410 4.70 -6.32 -22.79
CA LEU A 410 3.79 -5.57 -23.66
C LEU A 410 4.38 -5.35 -25.07
N PHE A 411 5.67 -5.10 -25.20
CA PHE A 411 6.28 -4.83 -26.52
C PHE A 411 6.23 -6.00 -27.50
N PRO A 412 6.65 -7.23 -27.14
CA PRO A 412 6.47 -8.37 -28.02
C PRO A 412 4.99 -8.67 -28.31
N VAL A 413 4.09 -8.49 -27.32
CA VAL A 413 2.64 -8.65 -27.55
C VAL A 413 2.12 -7.63 -28.55
N LEU A 414 2.49 -6.36 -28.44
CA LEU A 414 2.11 -5.30 -29.38
C LEU A 414 2.70 -5.53 -30.78
N LEU A 415 3.90 -6.07 -30.87
CA LEU A 415 4.53 -6.43 -32.16
C LEU A 415 3.74 -7.54 -32.85
N VAL A 416 3.39 -8.60 -32.12
CA VAL A 416 2.57 -9.70 -32.64
C VAL A 416 1.19 -9.18 -33.05
N LEU A 417 0.55 -8.39 -32.21
CA LEU A 417 -0.76 -7.79 -32.47
C LEU A 417 -0.72 -6.91 -33.71
N GLY A 418 0.25 -6.00 -33.83
CA GLY A 418 0.45 -5.14 -34.99
C GLY A 418 0.67 -5.95 -36.26
N SER A 419 1.43 -7.05 -36.19
CA SER A 419 1.65 -7.93 -37.31
C SER A 419 0.36 -8.67 -37.73
N LEU A 420 -0.43 -9.15 -36.80
CA LEU A 420 -1.74 -9.78 -37.07
C LEU A 420 -2.72 -8.81 -37.72
N ILE A 421 -2.80 -7.58 -37.21
CA ILE A 421 -3.68 -6.52 -37.74
C ILE A 421 -3.29 -6.18 -39.17
N GLY A 422 -1.99 -6.02 -39.45
CA GLY A 422 -1.47 -5.68 -40.76
C GLY A 422 -1.54 -6.82 -41.77
N PHE A 423 -1.75 -8.06 -41.31
CA PHE A 423 -1.70 -9.25 -42.20
C PHE A 423 -2.81 -9.23 -43.25
N LEU A 424 -4.06 -9.01 -42.87
CA LEU A 424 -5.19 -9.04 -43.83
C LEU A 424 -5.12 -7.88 -44.84
N PRO A 425 -4.91 -6.62 -44.45
CA PRO A 425 -4.69 -5.52 -45.39
C PRO A 425 -3.47 -5.75 -46.27
N GLY A 426 -2.39 -6.25 -45.71
CA GLY A 426 -1.18 -6.62 -46.45
C GLY A 426 -1.45 -7.69 -47.51
N LEU A 427 -2.25 -8.71 -47.19
CA LEU A 427 -2.64 -9.77 -48.14
C LEU A 427 -3.54 -9.21 -49.27
N ALA A 428 -4.42 -8.27 -48.95
CA ALA A 428 -5.21 -7.57 -49.94
C ALA A 428 -4.32 -6.78 -50.91
N ALA A 429 -3.33 -6.06 -50.41
CA ALA A 429 -2.33 -5.38 -51.24
C ALA A 429 -1.47 -6.34 -52.10
N TYR A 430 -1.08 -7.45 -51.52
CA TYR A 430 -0.33 -8.50 -52.23
C TYR A 430 -1.09 -9.01 -53.46
N ARG A 431 -2.43 -9.10 -53.38
CA ARG A 431 -3.32 -9.61 -54.48
C ARG A 431 -3.79 -8.52 -55.44
N THR A 432 -3.43 -7.26 -55.24
CA THR A 432 -3.89 -6.14 -56.10
C THR A 432 -3.32 -6.31 -57.52
N ASP A 433 -4.20 -6.26 -58.52
CA ASP A 433 -3.82 -6.26 -59.95
C ASP A 433 -3.32 -4.85 -60.34
N VAL A 434 -2.16 -4.81 -61.01
CA VAL A 434 -1.50 -3.54 -61.40
C VAL A 434 -2.27 -2.85 -62.52
N ALA A 435 -2.80 -3.62 -63.49
CA ALA A 435 -3.54 -3.05 -64.63
C ALA A 435 -4.87 -2.39 -64.16
N ALA A 436 -5.60 -3.09 -63.29
CA ALA A 436 -6.82 -2.58 -62.69
C ALA A 436 -6.58 -1.35 -61.81
N ALA A 437 -5.48 -1.33 -61.03
CA ALA A 437 -5.14 -0.24 -60.11
C ALA A 437 -4.65 1.05 -60.83
N LEU A 438 -4.24 0.98 -62.08
CA LEU A 438 -3.80 2.13 -62.88
C LEU A 438 -4.91 2.67 -63.81
N SER A 439 -6.00 1.91 -64.00
CA SER A 439 -7.15 2.32 -64.81
C SER A 439 -8.25 3.03 -64.00
N GLU A 440 -8.24 2.92 -62.67
CA GLU A 440 -9.05 3.73 -61.74
C GLU A 440 -8.34 5.07 -61.46
#